data_b71a007318afb571e47e587dcd6a890c
#
_entry.id   b71a007318afb571e47e587dcd6a890c
#
_cell.length_a   1.000
_cell.length_b   1.000
_cell.length_c   1.000
_cell.angle_alpha   90.00
_cell.angle_beta   90.00
_cell.angle_gamma   90.00
#
_symmetry.space_group_name_H-M   'P 1'
#
loop_
_entity.id
_entity.type
_entity.pdbx_description
1 polymer ?
#
loop_
_entity_poly.entity_id
_entity_poly.type
_entity_poly.pdbx_seq_one_letter_code
_entity_poly.pdbx_strand_id
1 'polypeptide(L)'
;MGMKLVHYPLSCVINKRFNTLLNGKKRKGRGTRDQIANILWIMEKAKEFQNKIYFCFIDYAKAFDCVDRNKLWKILKEMGIPGHLTCLLRNLYAGQEAPVRTGHGTTDCFQIGKGVHQGYILSPCLFNLYAEYIMRNDGLYEVQTGIKIARRNINNLRYTEDTTLMAESEEELKSLLMKAKEESEKVGLKLNIQKMKIIVPSPHGK
;
A
#
# COMPACT_ATOMS: atom_id res chain seq x y z
N MET A 1 -32.48 8.66 -4.54
CA MET A 1 -32.32 8.24 -5.94
C MET A 1 -31.20 9.11 -6.55
N GLY A 2 -30.04 8.62 -6.93
CA GLY A 2 -29.09 9.44 -7.67
C GLY A 2 -27.58 9.32 -7.37
N MET A 3 -27.11 8.46 -6.48
CA MET A 3 -25.66 8.37 -6.19
C MET A 3 -24.91 7.27 -6.96
N LYS A 4 -25.55 6.42 -7.73
CA LYS A 4 -24.91 5.30 -8.45
C LYS A 4 -24.25 5.65 -9.79
N LEU A 5 -24.64 6.74 -10.43
CA LEU A 5 -24.20 7.08 -11.79
C LEU A 5 -22.89 7.87 -11.88
N VAL A 6 -22.47 8.55 -10.79
CA VAL A 6 -21.27 9.40 -10.80
C VAL A 6 -19.98 8.62 -10.49
N HIS A 7 -20.09 7.46 -9.86
CA HIS A 7 -18.91 6.69 -9.42
C HIS A 7 -18.20 5.88 -10.55
N TYR A 8 -18.93 5.43 -11.56
CA TYR A 8 -18.40 4.55 -12.59
C TYR A 8 -17.37 5.19 -13.53
N PRO A 9 -17.64 6.38 -14.09
CA PRO A 9 -16.65 7.03 -14.96
C PRO A 9 -15.44 7.54 -14.20
N LEU A 10 -15.63 8.06 -12.99
CA LEU A 10 -14.55 8.61 -12.16
C LEU A 10 -13.59 7.52 -11.68
N SER A 11 -14.14 6.41 -11.17
CA SER A 11 -13.33 5.25 -10.77
C SER A 11 -12.58 4.63 -11.94
N CYS A 12 -13.18 4.59 -13.13
CA CYS A 12 -12.54 4.06 -14.33
C CYS A 12 -11.38 4.95 -14.81
N VAL A 13 -11.58 6.28 -14.84
CA VAL A 13 -10.55 7.26 -15.23
C VAL A 13 -9.43 7.29 -14.21
N ILE A 14 -9.77 7.34 -12.93
CA ILE A 14 -8.82 7.29 -11.83
C ILE A 14 -8.03 5.98 -11.90
N ASN A 15 -8.68 4.82 -11.92
CA ASN A 15 -8.00 3.53 -12.00
C ASN A 15 -7.07 3.40 -13.21
N LYS A 16 -7.48 3.90 -14.39
CA LYS A 16 -6.64 3.86 -15.59
C LYS A 16 -5.37 4.69 -15.40
N ARG A 17 -5.47 5.90 -14.84
CA ARG A 17 -4.33 6.77 -14.60
C ARG A 17 -3.46 6.26 -13.45
N PHE A 18 -4.05 5.74 -12.40
CA PHE A 18 -3.37 5.09 -11.29
C PHE A 18 -2.57 3.85 -11.74
N ASN A 19 -3.15 3.02 -12.59
CA ASN A 19 -2.43 1.86 -13.15
C ASN A 19 -1.25 2.27 -14.02
N THR A 20 -1.32 3.41 -14.69
CA THR A 20 -0.20 3.97 -15.45
C THR A 20 0.90 4.48 -14.51
N LEU A 21 0.54 5.20 -13.45
CA LEU A 21 1.49 5.74 -12.45
C LEU A 21 2.18 4.64 -11.64
N LEU A 22 1.48 3.55 -11.34
CA LEU A 22 2.04 2.38 -10.65
C LEU A 22 2.89 1.49 -11.57
N ASN A 23 3.34 2.00 -12.72
CA ASN A 23 4.20 1.30 -13.69
C ASN A 23 3.68 -0.09 -14.09
N GLY A 24 2.37 -0.23 -14.23
CA GLY A 24 1.75 -1.50 -14.66
C GLY A 24 1.83 -2.64 -13.65
N LYS A 25 2.31 -2.39 -12.42
CA LYS A 25 2.43 -3.42 -11.36
C LYS A 25 1.07 -3.95 -10.89
N LYS A 26 -0.01 -3.25 -11.20
CA LYS A 26 -1.38 -3.71 -10.89
C LYS A 26 -2.18 -3.91 -12.18
N ARG A 27 -2.03 -5.08 -12.82
CA ARG A 27 -2.95 -5.46 -13.90
C ARG A 27 -4.33 -5.73 -13.31
N LYS A 28 -5.38 -5.25 -14.01
CA LYS A 28 -6.78 -5.51 -13.70
C LYS A 28 -7.00 -7.04 -13.56
N GLY A 29 -7.55 -7.48 -12.43
CA GLY A 29 -7.85 -8.91 -12.19
C GLY A 29 -6.82 -9.69 -11.37
N ARG A 30 -5.72 -9.07 -10.89
CA ARG A 30 -4.77 -9.74 -9.99
C ARG A 30 -5.27 -9.67 -8.55
N GLY A 31 -5.43 -10.83 -7.95
CA GLY A 31 -5.84 -11.01 -6.56
C GLY A 31 -4.69 -11.43 -5.64
N THR A 32 -5.01 -11.74 -4.40
CA THR A 32 -4.08 -12.29 -3.39
C THR A 32 -3.34 -13.53 -3.91
N ARG A 33 -4.02 -14.38 -4.70
CA ARG A 33 -3.44 -15.56 -5.35
C ARG A 33 -2.20 -15.22 -6.20
N ASP A 34 -2.26 -14.13 -6.96
CA ASP A 34 -1.14 -13.74 -7.83
C ASP A 34 0.06 -13.25 -7.02
N GLN A 35 -0.19 -12.60 -5.87
CA GLN A 35 0.88 -12.18 -4.98
C GLN A 35 1.55 -13.36 -4.31
N ILE A 36 0.78 -14.35 -3.85
CA ILE A 36 1.31 -15.61 -3.34
C ILE A 36 2.14 -16.31 -4.41
N ALA A 37 1.64 -16.41 -5.64
CA ALA A 37 2.38 -17.00 -6.77
C ALA A 37 3.70 -16.25 -7.05
N ASN A 38 3.71 -14.92 -6.97
CA ASN A 38 4.93 -14.14 -7.13
C ASN A 38 5.95 -14.44 -6.02
N ILE A 39 5.52 -14.53 -4.76
CA ILE A 39 6.40 -14.87 -3.64
C ILE A 39 6.96 -16.29 -3.80
N LEU A 40 6.12 -17.27 -4.12
CA LEU A 40 6.55 -18.64 -4.37
C LEU A 40 7.53 -18.73 -5.53
N TRP A 41 7.27 -18.03 -6.64
CA TRP A 41 8.19 -17.99 -7.77
C TRP A 41 9.55 -17.36 -7.40
N ILE A 42 9.56 -16.31 -6.57
CA ILE A 42 10.79 -15.69 -6.06
C ILE A 42 11.56 -16.72 -5.20
N MET A 43 10.86 -17.43 -4.31
CA MET A 43 11.46 -18.47 -3.46
C MET A 43 12.07 -19.60 -4.30
N GLU A 44 11.37 -20.08 -5.33
CA GLU A 44 11.87 -21.10 -6.24
C GLU A 44 13.12 -20.63 -6.99
N LYS A 45 13.10 -19.39 -7.51
CA LYS A 45 14.27 -18.82 -8.18
C LYS A 45 15.46 -18.63 -7.24
N ALA A 46 15.23 -18.19 -6.01
CA ALA A 46 16.29 -18.11 -5.02
C ALA A 46 16.92 -19.47 -4.71
N LYS A 47 16.09 -20.49 -4.58
CA LYS A 47 16.55 -21.87 -4.36
C LYS A 47 17.35 -22.38 -5.57
N GLU A 48 16.90 -22.13 -6.79
CA GLU A 48 17.60 -22.50 -8.03
C GLU A 48 19.00 -21.89 -8.11
N PHE A 49 19.14 -20.62 -7.69
CA PHE A 49 20.43 -19.91 -7.69
C PHE A 49 21.18 -19.99 -6.37
N GLN A 50 20.72 -20.79 -5.40
CA GLN A 50 21.30 -20.95 -4.06
C GLN A 50 21.44 -19.63 -3.28
N ASN A 51 20.62 -18.63 -3.60
CA ASN A 51 20.60 -17.34 -2.94
C ASN A 51 19.77 -17.40 -1.66
N LYS A 52 20.32 -16.87 -0.56
CA LYS A 52 19.55 -16.65 0.66
C LYS A 52 18.63 -15.45 0.46
N ILE A 53 17.36 -15.62 0.83
CA ILE A 53 16.38 -14.51 0.80
C ILE A 53 15.75 -14.40 2.17
N TYR A 54 15.56 -13.15 2.59
CA TYR A 54 14.86 -12.76 3.80
C TYR A 54 13.61 -12.01 3.41
N PHE A 55 12.46 -12.43 3.93
CA PHE A 55 11.17 -11.77 3.74
C PHE A 55 10.72 -11.15 5.05
N CYS A 56 10.24 -9.91 5.00
CA CYS A 56 9.53 -9.28 6.11
C CYS A 56 8.14 -8.86 5.64
N PHE A 57 7.11 -9.46 6.23
CA PHE A 57 5.72 -9.10 5.99
C PHE A 57 5.32 -7.98 6.95
N ILE A 58 4.97 -6.83 6.40
CA ILE A 58 4.56 -5.64 7.12
C ILE A 58 3.04 -5.53 7.09
N ASP A 59 2.45 -5.36 8.26
CA ASP A 59 1.05 -4.97 8.45
C ASP A 59 1.00 -3.56 9.05
N TYR A 60 0.08 -2.72 8.59
CA TYR A 60 -0.12 -1.40 9.15
C TYR A 60 -1.28 -1.39 10.14
N ALA A 61 -1.08 -0.77 11.29
CA ALA A 61 -2.14 -0.62 12.27
C ALA A 61 -3.22 0.33 11.75
N LYS A 62 -4.43 -0.17 11.52
CA LYS A 62 -5.58 0.61 11.00
C LYS A 62 -5.22 1.43 9.76
N ALA A 63 -4.59 0.78 8.77
CA ALA A 63 -4.02 1.41 7.58
C ALA A 63 -4.95 2.46 6.93
N PHE A 64 -6.18 2.07 6.60
CA PHE A 64 -7.15 2.95 5.96
C PHE A 64 -7.61 4.10 6.85
N ASP A 65 -7.78 3.86 8.16
CA ASP A 65 -8.25 4.86 9.12
C ASP A 65 -7.16 5.89 9.44
N CYS A 66 -5.89 5.53 9.26
CA CYS A 66 -4.75 6.38 9.58
C CYS A 66 -4.32 7.34 8.47
N VAL A 67 -4.87 7.22 7.26
CA VAL A 67 -4.54 8.10 6.13
C VAL A 67 -4.89 9.55 6.46
N ASP A 68 -3.89 10.42 6.46
CA ASP A 68 -4.10 11.86 6.55
C ASP A 68 -4.60 12.40 5.20
N ARG A 69 -5.85 12.87 5.17
CA ARG A 69 -6.48 13.35 3.93
C ARG A 69 -5.76 14.56 3.34
N ASN A 70 -5.24 15.48 4.17
CA ASN A 70 -4.53 16.65 3.69
C ASN A 70 -3.21 16.26 3.03
N LYS A 71 -2.48 15.31 3.62
CA LYS A 71 -1.27 14.75 3.01
C LYS A 71 -1.61 13.98 1.74
N LEU A 72 -2.68 13.19 1.75
CA LEU A 72 -3.13 12.44 0.56
C LEU A 72 -3.37 13.38 -0.63
N TRP A 73 -4.05 14.52 -0.42
CA TRP A 73 -4.32 15.47 -1.51
C TRP A 73 -3.05 16.11 -2.07
N LYS A 74 -2.05 16.37 -1.22
CA LYS A 74 -0.72 16.85 -1.66
C LYS A 74 -0.01 15.77 -2.49
N ILE A 75 0.04 14.55 -1.98
CA ILE A 75 0.64 13.39 -2.64
C ILE A 75 0.03 13.17 -4.03
N LEU A 76 -1.30 13.18 -4.15
CA LEU A 76 -1.97 13.03 -5.43
C LEU A 76 -1.55 14.10 -6.43
N LYS A 77 -1.42 15.36 -5.99
CA LYS A 77 -0.97 16.47 -6.80
C LYS A 77 0.49 16.30 -7.26
N GLU A 78 1.38 15.93 -6.35
CA GLU A 78 2.80 15.66 -6.63
C GLU A 78 3.00 14.47 -7.58
N MET A 79 2.14 13.46 -7.48
CA MET A 79 2.11 12.32 -8.41
C MET A 79 1.49 12.66 -9.78
N GLY A 80 1.14 13.92 -10.04
CA GLY A 80 0.61 14.39 -11.32
C GLY A 80 -0.87 14.05 -11.56
N ILE A 81 -1.64 13.79 -10.51
CA ILE A 81 -3.10 13.65 -10.65
C ILE A 81 -3.70 15.02 -10.94
N PRO A 82 -4.51 15.15 -12.02
CA PRO A 82 -5.13 16.42 -12.39
C PRO A 82 -5.93 17.07 -11.24
N GLY A 83 -5.80 18.40 -11.10
CA GLY A 83 -6.40 19.14 -9.99
C GLY A 83 -7.92 18.98 -9.89
N HIS A 84 -8.64 18.89 -11.03
CA HIS A 84 -10.08 18.66 -11.02
C HIS A 84 -10.47 17.30 -10.42
N LEU A 85 -9.67 16.22 -10.65
CA LEU A 85 -9.92 14.91 -10.05
C LEU A 85 -9.62 14.92 -8.53
N THR A 86 -8.55 15.60 -8.13
CA THR A 86 -8.25 15.79 -6.71
C THR A 86 -9.34 16.60 -6.01
N CYS A 87 -9.89 17.62 -6.66
CA CYS A 87 -11.00 18.41 -6.14
C CYS A 87 -12.27 17.54 -5.96
N LEU A 88 -12.62 16.72 -6.95
CA LEU A 88 -13.74 15.80 -6.86
C LEU A 88 -13.58 14.79 -5.71
N LEU A 89 -12.36 14.26 -5.52
CA LEU A 89 -12.07 13.37 -4.40
C LEU A 89 -12.21 14.10 -3.07
N ARG A 90 -11.68 15.32 -2.95
CA ARG A 90 -11.85 16.14 -1.72
C ARG A 90 -13.32 16.35 -1.39
N ASN A 91 -14.15 16.69 -2.38
CA ASN A 91 -15.57 16.89 -2.19
C ASN A 91 -16.29 15.60 -1.78
N LEU A 92 -15.86 14.43 -2.30
CA LEU A 92 -16.41 13.13 -1.90
C LEU A 92 -16.12 12.81 -0.42
N TYR A 93 -15.00 13.28 0.11
CA TYR A 93 -14.60 13.07 1.50
C TYR A 93 -14.94 14.25 2.42
N ALA A 94 -15.42 15.38 1.88
CA ALA A 94 -15.83 16.54 2.67
C ALA A 94 -17.16 16.27 3.37
N GLY A 95 -17.30 16.75 4.62
CA GLY A 95 -18.54 16.67 5.37
C GLY A 95 -19.00 15.25 5.70
N GLN A 96 -18.12 14.26 5.66
CA GLN A 96 -18.48 12.91 6.07
C GLN A 96 -18.71 12.84 7.58
N GLU A 97 -19.84 12.32 7.97
CA GLU A 97 -20.25 12.12 9.35
C GLU A 97 -20.61 10.66 9.61
N ALA A 98 -20.43 10.21 10.81
CA ALA A 98 -20.87 8.88 11.25
C ALA A 98 -21.39 8.91 12.69
N PRO A 99 -22.49 8.21 12.98
CA PRO A 99 -22.90 7.88 14.33
C PRO A 99 -22.22 6.60 14.80
N VAL A 100 -22.06 6.42 16.10
CA VAL A 100 -21.64 5.15 16.71
C VAL A 100 -22.85 4.48 17.35
N ARG A 101 -23.07 3.23 17.00
CA ARG A 101 -24.08 2.39 17.64
C ARG A 101 -23.49 1.78 18.91
N THR A 102 -24.06 2.06 20.05
CA THR A 102 -23.69 1.53 21.37
C THR A 102 -24.77 0.60 21.88
N GLY A 103 -24.51 -0.14 22.97
CA GLY A 103 -25.55 -0.95 23.64
C GLY A 103 -26.71 -0.13 24.22
N HIS A 104 -26.55 1.21 24.37
CA HIS A 104 -27.54 2.12 24.92
C HIS A 104 -28.24 3.00 23.86
N GLY A 105 -27.95 2.79 22.57
CA GLY A 105 -28.51 3.56 21.48
C GLY A 105 -27.46 4.01 20.46
N THR A 106 -27.84 5.01 19.65
CA THR A 106 -26.95 5.61 18.64
C THR A 106 -26.53 7.00 19.13
N THR A 107 -25.23 7.32 19.02
CA THR A 107 -24.71 8.65 19.36
C THR A 107 -25.11 9.68 18.32
N ASP A 108 -24.95 10.97 18.65
CA ASP A 108 -24.97 12.03 17.66
C ASP A 108 -23.90 11.81 16.59
N CYS A 109 -24.14 12.32 15.38
CA CYS A 109 -23.20 12.26 14.29
C CYS A 109 -21.97 13.12 14.59
N PHE A 110 -20.78 12.57 14.35
CA PHE A 110 -19.52 13.33 14.45
C PHE A 110 -18.82 13.32 13.08
N GLN A 111 -18.05 14.36 12.80
CA GLN A 111 -17.34 14.50 11.55
C GLN A 111 -16.12 13.58 11.46
N ILE A 112 -15.96 12.92 10.32
CA ILE A 112 -14.81 12.07 10.02
C ILE A 112 -13.74 12.91 9.30
N GLY A 113 -12.76 13.39 10.05
CA GLY A 113 -11.67 14.22 9.50
C GLY A 113 -10.47 13.44 8.92
N LYS A 114 -10.40 12.12 9.09
CA LYS A 114 -9.24 11.29 8.79
C LYS A 114 -9.66 9.96 8.16
N GLY A 115 -8.73 9.32 7.48
CA GLY A 115 -8.92 7.99 6.90
C GLY A 115 -9.58 8.00 5.53
N VAL A 116 -9.49 6.85 4.85
CA VAL A 116 -10.22 6.51 3.63
C VAL A 116 -11.20 5.40 3.95
N HIS A 117 -12.43 5.55 3.48
CA HIS A 117 -13.54 4.69 3.90
C HIS A 117 -13.35 3.24 3.41
N GLN A 118 -13.30 2.28 4.35
CA GLN A 118 -13.28 0.86 4.01
C GLN A 118 -14.54 0.46 3.23
N GLY A 119 -14.37 -0.35 2.18
CA GLY A 119 -15.46 -0.77 1.30
C GLY A 119 -15.74 0.14 0.11
N TYR A 120 -15.19 1.34 0.04
CA TYR A 120 -15.28 2.14 -1.17
C TYR A 120 -14.30 1.63 -2.23
N ILE A 121 -14.77 1.58 -3.47
CA ILE A 121 -14.00 1.06 -4.63
C ILE A 121 -12.67 1.82 -4.87
N LEU A 122 -12.60 3.08 -4.42
CA LEU A 122 -11.44 3.95 -4.57
C LEU A 122 -10.44 3.83 -3.41
N SER A 123 -10.86 3.38 -2.23
CA SER A 123 -10.02 3.39 -1.04
C SER A 123 -8.75 2.55 -1.17
N PRO A 124 -8.78 1.33 -1.73
CA PRO A 124 -7.55 0.57 -2.00
C PRO A 124 -6.60 1.29 -2.96
N CYS A 125 -7.15 2.00 -3.96
CA CYS A 125 -6.34 2.75 -4.92
C CYS A 125 -5.67 3.96 -4.27
N LEU A 126 -6.41 4.72 -3.46
CA LEU A 126 -5.91 5.89 -2.74
C LEU A 126 -4.84 5.47 -1.72
N PHE A 127 -5.08 4.40 -0.98
CA PHE A 127 -4.09 3.86 -0.05
C PHE A 127 -2.82 3.38 -0.77
N ASN A 128 -2.96 2.66 -1.88
CA ASN A 128 -1.80 2.23 -2.67
C ASN A 128 -0.94 3.39 -3.17
N LEU A 129 -1.55 4.52 -3.54
CA LEU A 129 -0.78 5.72 -3.95
C LEU A 129 -0.09 6.36 -2.75
N TYR A 130 -0.78 6.42 -1.63
CA TYR A 130 -0.21 6.91 -0.39
C TYR A 130 1.02 6.09 0.01
N ALA A 131 0.91 4.76 -0.02
CA ALA A 131 2.01 3.84 0.24
C ALA A 131 3.11 3.89 -0.84
N GLU A 132 2.75 4.07 -2.12
CA GLU A 132 3.72 4.24 -3.22
C GLU A 132 4.57 5.49 -3.02
N TYR A 133 3.95 6.59 -2.61
CA TYR A 133 4.66 7.83 -2.32
C TYR A 133 5.70 7.65 -1.21
N ILE A 134 5.32 6.96 -0.12
CA ILE A 134 6.24 6.62 0.97
C ILE A 134 7.47 5.90 0.43
N MET A 135 7.25 4.85 -0.35
CA MET A 135 8.33 4.01 -0.86
C MET A 135 9.19 4.69 -1.92
N ARG A 136 8.69 5.72 -2.62
CA ARG A 136 9.47 6.49 -3.60
C ARG A 136 10.38 7.50 -2.94
N ASN A 137 9.90 8.20 -1.93
CA ASN A 137 10.65 9.28 -1.30
C ASN A 137 11.86 8.80 -0.50
N ASP A 138 11.87 7.54 -0.12
CA ASP A 138 12.94 6.92 0.65
C ASP A 138 14.17 6.53 -0.14
N GLY A 139 14.14 6.70 -1.46
CA GLY A 139 15.16 6.07 -2.27
C GLY A 139 15.17 4.54 -2.14
N LEU A 140 14.11 3.91 -1.56
CA LEU A 140 14.00 2.45 -1.48
C LEU A 140 14.03 1.81 -2.87
N TYR A 141 13.68 2.57 -3.93
CA TYR A 141 13.84 2.12 -5.32
C TYR A 141 15.24 2.35 -5.89
N GLU A 142 16.02 3.28 -5.33
CA GLU A 142 17.36 3.63 -5.80
C GLU A 142 18.46 2.86 -5.08
N VAL A 143 18.16 2.30 -3.90
CA VAL A 143 19.11 1.49 -3.15
C VAL A 143 19.32 0.17 -3.90
N GLN A 144 20.58 -0.20 -4.13
CA GLN A 144 20.96 -1.50 -4.72
C GLN A 144 20.60 -2.70 -3.81
N THR A 145 19.84 -2.46 -2.76
CA THR A 145 19.33 -3.44 -1.80
C THR A 145 18.13 -4.17 -2.36
N GLY A 146 18.01 -5.44 -2.05
CA GLY A 146 16.93 -6.32 -2.52
C GLY A 146 17.46 -7.50 -3.30
N ILE A 147 16.56 -8.28 -3.84
CA ILE A 147 16.88 -9.50 -4.57
C ILE A 147 17.09 -9.20 -6.05
N LYS A 148 18.20 -9.66 -6.60
CA LYS A 148 18.50 -9.54 -8.03
C LYS A 148 17.93 -10.71 -8.82
N ILE A 149 16.83 -10.47 -9.55
CA ILE A 149 16.23 -11.45 -10.45
C ILE A 149 16.19 -10.88 -11.86
N ALA A 150 16.77 -11.60 -12.83
CA ALA A 150 16.79 -11.22 -14.24
C ALA A 150 17.23 -9.76 -14.48
N ARG A 151 18.32 -9.33 -13.85
CA ARG A 151 18.89 -7.96 -13.90
C ARG A 151 17.98 -6.86 -13.30
N ARG A 152 16.95 -7.25 -12.58
CA ARG A 152 16.07 -6.31 -11.85
C ARG A 152 16.27 -6.49 -10.37
N ASN A 153 16.35 -5.38 -9.66
CA ASN A 153 16.36 -5.38 -8.21
C ASN A 153 14.92 -5.32 -7.70
N ILE A 154 14.53 -6.29 -6.85
CA ILE A 154 13.18 -6.37 -6.26
C ILE A 154 13.37 -6.37 -4.74
N ASN A 155 12.98 -5.30 -4.09
CA ASN A 155 13.08 -5.15 -2.65
C ASN A 155 11.74 -5.11 -1.92
N ASN A 156 10.64 -4.94 -2.65
CA ASN A 156 9.30 -4.99 -2.07
C ASN A 156 8.23 -5.52 -3.04
N LEU A 157 7.20 -6.14 -2.47
CA LEU A 157 5.93 -6.46 -3.12
C LEU A 157 4.81 -5.90 -2.27
N ARG A 158 3.77 -5.32 -2.93
CA ARG A 158 2.65 -4.70 -2.23
C ARG A 158 1.31 -5.16 -2.78
N TYR A 159 0.38 -5.35 -1.87
CA TYR A 159 -1.00 -5.65 -2.19
C TYR A 159 -1.92 -4.99 -1.16
N THR A 160 -2.64 -3.95 -1.57
CA THR A 160 -3.43 -3.10 -0.67
C THR A 160 -2.59 -2.57 0.51
N GLU A 161 -2.94 -2.91 1.75
CA GLU A 161 -2.22 -2.56 2.98
C GLU A 161 -1.02 -3.48 3.28
N ASP A 162 -0.98 -4.66 2.67
CA ASP A 162 0.09 -5.63 2.89
C ASP A 162 1.34 -5.25 2.09
N THR A 163 2.46 -5.15 2.76
CA THR A 163 3.78 -4.91 2.17
C THR A 163 4.74 -6.01 2.56
N THR A 164 5.43 -6.58 1.59
CA THR A 164 6.50 -7.56 1.82
C THR A 164 7.81 -6.93 1.40
N LEU A 165 8.76 -6.78 2.33
CA LEU A 165 10.13 -6.40 2.05
C LEU A 165 10.97 -7.66 1.81
N MET A 166 11.99 -7.53 0.95
CA MET A 166 12.88 -8.62 0.57
C MET A 166 14.31 -8.14 0.49
N ALA A 167 15.24 -8.95 1.00
CA ALA A 167 16.67 -8.68 0.97
C ALA A 167 17.49 -9.97 0.88
N GLU A 168 18.76 -9.87 0.50
CA GLU A 168 19.70 -10.99 0.45
C GLU A 168 20.42 -11.21 1.79
N SER A 169 20.36 -10.25 2.73
CA SER A 169 20.90 -10.37 4.09
C SER A 169 19.92 -9.85 5.16
N GLU A 170 20.18 -10.23 6.40
CA GLU A 170 19.39 -9.77 7.56
C GLU A 170 19.62 -8.28 7.83
N GLU A 171 20.86 -7.83 7.71
CA GLU A 171 21.25 -6.44 7.92
C GLU A 171 20.57 -5.51 6.90
N GLU A 172 20.53 -5.96 5.65
CA GLU A 172 19.87 -5.26 4.57
C GLU A 172 18.36 -5.17 4.81
N LEU A 173 17.72 -6.28 5.23
CA LEU A 173 16.32 -6.31 5.57
C LEU A 173 15.99 -5.37 6.73
N LYS A 174 16.84 -5.35 7.78
CA LYS A 174 16.70 -4.41 8.91
C LYS A 174 16.77 -2.96 8.45
N SER A 175 17.75 -2.63 7.59
CA SER A 175 17.89 -1.28 7.03
C SER A 175 16.66 -0.86 6.24
N LEU A 176 16.15 -1.73 5.35
CA LEU A 176 14.91 -1.49 4.59
C LEU A 176 13.70 -1.27 5.51
N LEU A 177 13.59 -2.10 6.55
CA LEU A 177 12.49 -2.01 7.51
C LEU A 177 12.52 -0.71 8.31
N MET A 178 13.70 -0.28 8.77
CA MET A 178 13.85 0.98 9.53
C MET A 178 13.48 2.17 8.66
N LYS A 179 13.95 2.22 7.41
CA LYS A 179 13.55 3.27 6.45
C LYS A 179 12.05 3.27 6.21
N ALA A 180 11.46 2.10 5.89
CA ALA A 180 10.03 1.99 5.67
C ALA A 180 9.20 2.44 6.88
N LYS A 181 9.70 2.17 8.11
CA LYS A 181 9.08 2.63 9.35
C LYS A 181 9.12 4.15 9.47
N GLU A 182 10.29 4.76 9.34
CA GLU A 182 10.49 6.21 9.47
C GLU A 182 9.58 6.99 8.52
N GLU A 183 9.52 6.59 7.25
CA GLU A 183 8.71 7.29 6.27
C GLU A 183 7.21 7.05 6.45
N SER A 184 6.85 5.83 6.86
CA SER A 184 5.45 5.54 7.21
C SER A 184 4.99 6.44 8.37
N GLU A 185 5.83 6.63 9.39
CA GLU A 185 5.54 7.50 10.53
C GLU A 185 5.40 8.98 10.12
N LYS A 186 6.25 9.48 9.20
CA LYS A 186 6.14 10.86 8.67
C LYS A 186 4.78 11.15 8.04
N VAL A 187 4.16 10.16 7.44
CA VAL A 187 2.81 10.31 6.85
C VAL A 187 1.69 9.84 7.78
N GLY A 188 2.02 9.43 9.01
CA GLY A 188 1.03 9.04 10.03
C GLY A 188 0.58 7.59 9.99
N LEU A 189 1.26 6.73 9.21
CA LEU A 189 1.06 5.28 9.26
C LEU A 189 1.97 4.66 10.32
N LYS A 190 1.42 3.71 11.08
CA LYS A 190 2.17 2.98 12.10
C LYS A 190 2.24 1.50 11.72
N LEU A 191 3.45 0.92 11.82
CA LEU A 191 3.64 -0.51 11.65
C LEU A 191 3.04 -1.28 12.83
N ASN A 192 2.38 -2.39 12.53
CA ASN A 192 1.88 -3.32 13.54
C ASN A 192 2.95 -4.39 13.82
N ILE A 193 3.85 -4.09 14.75
CA ILE A 193 5.00 -4.94 15.08
C ILE A 193 4.56 -6.36 15.49
N GLN A 194 3.41 -6.49 16.18
CA GLN A 194 2.92 -7.80 16.65
C GLN A 194 2.48 -8.72 15.50
N LYS A 195 2.06 -8.16 14.38
CA LYS A 195 1.64 -8.93 13.21
C LYS A 195 2.75 -9.11 12.17
N MET A 196 3.86 -8.40 12.32
CA MET A 196 4.99 -8.55 11.42
C MET A 196 5.58 -9.95 11.52
N LYS A 197 5.95 -10.52 10.37
CA LYS A 197 6.56 -11.85 10.28
C LYS A 197 7.80 -11.80 9.39
N ILE A 198 8.88 -12.39 9.89
CA ILE A 198 10.10 -12.60 9.10
C ILE A 198 10.16 -14.07 8.73
N ILE A 199 10.39 -14.34 7.46
CA ILE A 199 10.55 -15.70 6.92
C ILE A 199 11.89 -15.78 6.20
N VAL A 200 12.68 -16.77 6.55
CA VAL A 200 13.92 -17.13 5.87
C VAL A 200 13.72 -18.52 5.28
N PRO A 201 13.47 -18.64 3.97
CA PRO A 201 13.33 -19.94 3.35
C PRO A 201 14.61 -20.76 3.50
N SER A 202 14.50 -21.98 3.99
CA SER A 202 15.65 -22.90 4.05
C SER A 202 16.07 -23.29 2.64
N PRO A 203 17.38 -23.19 2.29
CA PRO A 203 17.87 -23.68 1.00
C PRO A 203 17.70 -25.20 0.85
N HIS A 204 17.59 -25.92 1.96
CA HIS A 204 17.38 -27.36 2.01
C HIS A 204 15.96 -27.63 2.56
N GLY A 205 14.95 -27.45 1.71
CA GLY A 205 13.59 -27.88 2.06
C GLY A 205 13.53 -29.40 2.20
N LYS A 206 13.28 -29.90 3.41
CA LYS A 206 12.69 -31.20 3.64
C LYS A 206 11.18 -31.08 3.49
#